data_b214c14508f8f5faa5c4bcb1bf9ddfce
#
_entry.id   b214c14508f8f5faa5c4bcb1bf9ddfce
#
_cell.length_a   1.000
_cell.length_b   1.000
_cell.length_c   1.000
_cell.angle_alpha   90.00
_cell.angle_beta   90.00
_cell.angle_gamma   90.00
#
_symmetry.space_group_name_H-M   'P 1'
#
loop_
_entity.id
_entity.type
_entity.pdbx_description
1 polymer ?
#
loop_
_entity_poly.entity_id
_entity_poly.type
_entity_poly.pdbx_seq_one_letter_code
_entity_poly.pdbx_strand_id
1 'polypeptide(L)'
;MEHLNKKEEICRKVAESFRFAGKITKMSPYGSGHINDTFMLTCELEDGSNKHYILQRMNDDIFRNPKELMENVVNVTTFLRKKIIAAGGDPERETLNIILTKDGASYLQDETGDYWRSYVFIDDATCFDLVEKPEDFYNSAVAFGHFQQLLADYPAATLHETIKNFHNTVDRFHNFLKAVEEDVVGRAKDVQAEIEFVKAREADCHIICDALANGEIPLRVTHNDTKINNVLIDAATGKGICVIDLDTVMPGLSAYDFGDSIRTGANDCAEDEPDQSKVHFDLHLYEVFAKGYLSTAGASMSPAEKKSLAWGAKLMTLECGIRFLTDYLEGDHYFHTARPDHNLDRARTQFTLVRQMEEVFDQMLEIVS
;
A
#
# COMPACT_ATOMS: atom_id res chain seq x y z
N MET A 1 -3.15 -19.24 -28.64
CA MET A 1 -2.00 -20.14 -28.50
C MET A 1 -0.69 -19.44 -28.88
N GLU A 2 -0.54 -18.78 -30.03
CA GLU A 2 0.71 -18.09 -30.43
C GLU A 2 1.10 -16.93 -29.49
N HIS A 3 0.15 -16.13 -29.03
CA HIS A 3 0.41 -15.04 -28.09
C HIS A 3 0.85 -15.51 -26.68
N LEU A 4 0.30 -16.61 -26.18
CA LEU A 4 0.71 -17.24 -24.92
C LEU A 4 2.15 -17.77 -24.99
N ASN A 5 2.51 -18.43 -26.09
CA ASN A 5 3.88 -18.93 -26.34
C ASN A 5 4.93 -17.80 -26.38
N LYS A 6 4.59 -16.66 -26.98
CA LYS A 6 5.51 -15.51 -27.06
C LYS A 6 5.75 -14.83 -25.71
N LYS A 7 4.69 -14.70 -24.88
CA LYS A 7 4.81 -14.12 -23.53
C LYS A 7 5.65 -15.02 -22.61
N GLU A 8 5.46 -16.34 -22.68
CA GLU A 8 6.28 -17.29 -21.92
C GLU A 8 7.75 -17.28 -22.37
N GLU A 9 8.02 -17.13 -23.66
CA GLU A 9 9.40 -17.05 -24.18
C GLU A 9 10.12 -15.79 -23.70
N ILE A 10 9.45 -14.63 -23.69
CA ILE A 10 9.99 -13.38 -23.13
C ILE A 10 10.30 -13.56 -21.65
N CYS A 11 9.36 -14.07 -20.85
CA CYS A 11 9.57 -14.31 -19.44
C CYS A 11 10.77 -15.21 -19.16
N ARG A 12 11.00 -16.25 -19.96
CA ARG A 12 12.17 -17.13 -19.82
C ARG A 12 13.48 -16.42 -20.14
N LYS A 13 13.56 -15.65 -21.23
CA LYS A 13 14.75 -14.84 -21.56
C LYS A 13 15.07 -13.84 -20.48
N VAL A 14 14.05 -13.16 -19.96
CA VAL A 14 14.19 -12.23 -18.85
C VAL A 14 14.71 -12.94 -17.61
N ALA A 15 14.11 -14.08 -17.22
CA ALA A 15 14.52 -14.86 -16.07
C ALA A 15 16.01 -15.30 -16.16
N GLU A 16 16.47 -15.69 -17.35
CA GLU A 16 17.88 -16.06 -17.58
C GLU A 16 18.87 -14.91 -17.35
N SER A 17 18.40 -13.68 -17.31
CA SER A 17 19.26 -12.51 -17.06
C SER A 17 19.54 -12.23 -15.58
N PHE A 18 18.81 -12.90 -14.66
CA PHE A 18 18.99 -12.73 -13.22
C PHE A 18 19.92 -13.78 -12.60
N ARG A 19 20.48 -13.49 -11.41
CA ARG A 19 21.40 -14.35 -10.65
C ARG A 19 20.65 -15.32 -9.73
N PHE A 20 19.77 -16.15 -10.28
CA PHE A 20 19.14 -17.20 -9.48
C PHE A 20 20.15 -18.26 -9.07
N ALA A 21 20.00 -18.79 -7.86
CA ALA A 21 20.70 -20.01 -7.47
C ALA A 21 19.98 -21.21 -8.11
N GLY A 22 20.76 -22.15 -8.67
CA GLY A 22 20.25 -23.37 -9.26
C GLY A 22 19.71 -23.18 -10.70
N LYS A 23 19.01 -24.20 -11.19
CA LYS A 23 18.45 -24.27 -12.53
C LYS A 23 16.94 -24.04 -12.47
N ILE A 24 16.42 -23.12 -13.27
CA ILE A 24 14.96 -22.89 -13.38
C ILE A 24 14.31 -24.15 -13.95
N THR A 25 13.43 -24.77 -13.17
CA THR A 25 12.68 -25.98 -13.53
C THR A 25 11.21 -25.70 -13.81
N LYS A 26 10.65 -24.65 -13.14
CA LYS A 26 9.24 -24.27 -13.31
C LYS A 26 9.09 -22.75 -13.25
N MET A 27 8.15 -22.24 -14.04
CA MET A 27 7.66 -20.86 -13.99
C MET A 27 6.14 -20.88 -14.15
N SER A 28 5.41 -20.18 -13.28
CA SER A 28 3.95 -20.08 -13.34
C SER A 28 3.47 -18.71 -12.86
N PRO A 29 2.35 -18.18 -13.38
CA PRO A 29 1.72 -17.00 -12.82
C PRO A 29 1.47 -17.17 -11.31
N TYR A 30 1.60 -16.10 -10.55
CA TYR A 30 1.47 -16.12 -9.10
C TYR A 30 0.77 -14.88 -8.56
N GLY A 31 -0.09 -15.07 -7.54
CA GLY A 31 -0.82 -14.01 -6.86
C GLY A 31 -2.06 -13.53 -7.59
N SER A 32 -2.87 -12.74 -6.88
CA SER A 32 -4.11 -12.11 -7.35
C SER A 32 -3.94 -10.61 -7.65
N GLY A 33 -2.72 -10.08 -7.56
CA GLY A 33 -2.43 -8.66 -7.81
C GLY A 33 -2.76 -8.26 -9.25
N HIS A 34 -3.35 -7.06 -9.41
CA HIS A 34 -3.85 -6.58 -10.70
C HIS A 34 -2.95 -5.54 -11.37
N ILE A 35 -1.89 -5.09 -10.68
CA ILE A 35 -1.01 -4.02 -11.17
C ILE A 35 0.17 -4.61 -11.94
N ASN A 36 0.96 -5.47 -11.30
CA ASN A 36 2.15 -6.07 -11.88
C ASN A 36 1.87 -7.50 -12.39
N ASP A 37 2.45 -7.89 -13.51
CA ASP A 37 2.45 -9.31 -13.90
C ASP A 37 3.48 -10.07 -13.04
N THR A 38 3.00 -11.00 -12.21
CA THR A 38 3.83 -11.73 -11.25
C THR A 38 3.93 -13.20 -11.59
N PHE A 39 5.15 -13.73 -11.50
CA PHE A 39 5.46 -15.14 -11.76
C PHE A 39 6.26 -15.73 -10.60
N MET A 40 5.94 -16.95 -10.20
CA MET A 40 6.77 -17.74 -9.32
C MET A 40 7.69 -18.63 -10.11
N LEU A 41 8.98 -18.59 -9.79
CA LEU A 41 10.03 -19.46 -10.34
C LEU A 41 10.42 -20.50 -9.31
N THR A 42 10.57 -21.77 -9.74
CA THR A 42 11.20 -22.82 -8.94
C THR A 42 12.56 -23.13 -9.55
N CYS A 43 13.60 -23.06 -8.75
CA CYS A 43 14.97 -23.38 -9.13
C CYS A 43 15.46 -24.59 -8.34
N GLU A 44 15.91 -25.63 -9.03
CA GLU A 44 16.55 -26.82 -8.43
C GLU A 44 18.01 -26.51 -8.13
N LEU A 45 18.41 -26.66 -6.85
CA LEU A 45 19.77 -26.48 -6.38
C LEU A 45 20.62 -27.73 -6.62
N GLU A 46 21.96 -27.63 -6.45
CA GLU A 46 22.90 -28.74 -6.65
C GLU A 46 22.64 -29.94 -5.70
N ASP A 47 22.06 -29.68 -4.53
CA ASP A 47 21.70 -30.71 -3.54
C ASP A 47 20.32 -31.36 -3.81
N GLY A 48 19.64 -30.98 -4.89
CA GLY A 48 18.32 -31.45 -5.26
C GLY A 48 17.16 -30.75 -4.53
N SER A 49 17.44 -29.82 -3.65
CA SER A 49 16.40 -28.98 -3.02
C SER A 49 15.89 -27.90 -3.97
N ASN A 50 14.72 -27.32 -3.68
CA ASN A 50 14.15 -26.23 -4.46
C ASN A 50 14.31 -24.89 -3.74
N LYS A 51 14.57 -23.84 -4.52
CA LYS A 51 14.49 -22.45 -4.07
C LYS A 51 13.50 -21.70 -4.95
N HIS A 52 12.67 -20.87 -4.31
CA HIS A 52 11.63 -20.14 -5.00
C HIS A 52 11.97 -18.65 -5.11
N TYR A 53 11.54 -18.06 -6.22
CA TYR A 53 11.73 -16.64 -6.52
C TYR A 53 10.47 -16.06 -7.13
N ILE A 54 10.30 -14.76 -6.96
CA ILE A 54 9.30 -13.97 -7.67
C ILE A 54 9.99 -13.21 -8.79
N LEU A 55 9.43 -13.28 -9.99
CA LEU A 55 9.76 -12.42 -11.14
C LEU A 55 8.55 -11.56 -11.44
N GLN A 56 8.74 -10.24 -11.50
CA GLN A 56 7.64 -9.30 -11.77
C GLN A 56 7.96 -8.41 -12.97
N ARG A 57 6.98 -8.23 -13.85
CA ARG A 57 6.95 -7.13 -14.80
C ARG A 57 6.24 -5.96 -14.13
N MET A 58 6.96 -4.87 -13.95
CA MET A 58 6.44 -3.64 -13.36
C MET A 58 5.50 -2.94 -14.36
N ASN A 59 4.39 -2.43 -13.86
CA ASN A 59 3.45 -1.65 -14.67
C ASN A 59 3.93 -0.20 -14.76
N ASP A 60 4.52 0.18 -15.88
CA ASP A 60 5.07 1.52 -16.13
C ASP A 60 4.03 2.54 -16.58
N ASP A 61 2.80 2.14 -16.87
CA ASP A 61 1.67 3.06 -17.05
C ASP A 61 1.29 3.72 -15.72
N ILE A 62 1.38 2.97 -14.61
CA ILE A 62 1.11 3.45 -13.25
C ILE A 62 2.38 4.05 -12.65
N PHE A 63 3.49 3.30 -12.68
CA PHE A 63 4.79 3.70 -12.14
C PHE A 63 5.67 4.27 -13.23
N ARG A 64 5.44 5.52 -13.59
CA ARG A 64 6.07 6.18 -14.74
C ARG A 64 7.59 6.30 -14.68
N ASN A 65 8.20 6.08 -13.51
CA ASN A 65 9.64 6.07 -13.34
C ASN A 65 10.11 4.81 -12.59
N PRO A 66 10.15 3.64 -13.25
CA PRO A 66 10.56 2.38 -12.63
C PRO A 66 11.99 2.42 -12.05
N LYS A 67 12.87 3.28 -12.56
CA LYS A 67 14.24 3.47 -12.03
C LYS A 67 14.23 4.06 -10.64
N GLU A 68 13.53 5.19 -10.45
CA GLU A 68 13.39 5.84 -9.15
C GLU A 68 12.66 4.94 -8.14
N LEU A 69 11.62 4.23 -8.60
CA LEU A 69 10.95 3.23 -7.79
C LEU A 69 11.93 2.16 -7.30
N MET A 70 12.74 1.58 -8.19
CA MET A 70 13.71 0.55 -7.80
C MET A 70 14.84 1.11 -6.94
N GLU A 71 15.25 2.37 -7.10
CA GLU A 71 16.19 3.02 -6.19
C GLU A 71 15.62 3.11 -4.78
N ASN A 72 14.34 3.50 -4.61
CA ASN A 72 13.67 3.51 -3.33
C ASN A 72 13.63 2.10 -2.71
N VAL A 73 13.16 1.11 -3.46
CA VAL A 73 13.04 -0.28 -2.99
C VAL A 73 14.40 -0.83 -2.53
N VAL A 74 15.45 -0.65 -3.33
CA VAL A 74 16.80 -1.13 -3.00
C VAL A 74 17.36 -0.41 -1.77
N ASN A 75 17.20 0.90 -1.67
CA ASN A 75 17.70 1.70 -0.56
C ASN A 75 17.01 1.30 0.75
N VAL A 76 15.67 1.19 0.73
CA VAL A 76 14.87 0.82 1.91
C VAL A 76 15.17 -0.62 2.34
N THR A 77 15.16 -1.59 1.42
CA THR A 77 15.43 -2.99 1.77
C THR A 77 16.87 -3.22 2.25
N THR A 78 17.84 -2.49 1.67
CA THR A 78 19.24 -2.52 2.14
C THR A 78 19.38 -1.97 3.57
N PHE A 79 18.65 -0.91 3.88
CA PHE A 79 18.66 -0.33 5.21
C PHE A 79 17.96 -1.24 6.23
N LEU A 80 16.79 -1.76 5.90
CA LEU A 80 16.06 -2.75 6.71
C LEU A 80 16.93 -3.96 7.01
N ARG A 81 17.58 -4.53 5.99
CA ARG A 81 18.48 -5.67 6.15
C ARG A 81 19.57 -5.43 7.21
N LYS A 82 20.19 -4.25 7.19
CA LYS A 82 21.20 -3.88 8.20
C LYS A 82 20.63 -3.80 9.62
N LYS A 83 19.43 -3.23 9.76
CA LYS A 83 18.75 -3.10 11.06
C LYS A 83 18.32 -4.46 11.60
N ILE A 84 17.76 -5.33 10.76
CA ILE A 84 17.34 -6.69 11.11
C ILE A 84 18.54 -7.50 11.60
N ILE A 85 19.65 -7.50 10.85
CA ILE A 85 20.89 -8.20 11.26
C ILE A 85 21.40 -7.67 12.61
N ALA A 86 21.40 -6.34 12.80
CA ALA A 86 21.85 -5.74 14.06
C ALA A 86 20.95 -6.10 15.26
N ALA A 87 19.67 -6.35 15.02
CA ALA A 87 18.70 -6.81 16.02
C ALA A 87 18.74 -8.35 16.24
N GLY A 88 19.55 -9.10 15.47
CA GLY A 88 19.64 -10.57 15.54
C GLY A 88 18.49 -11.30 14.84
N GLY A 89 17.74 -10.62 13.96
CA GLY A 89 16.68 -11.18 13.13
C GLY A 89 17.21 -11.87 11.86
N ASP A 90 16.29 -12.44 11.08
CA ASP A 90 16.58 -13.14 9.83
C ASP A 90 16.29 -12.23 8.60
N PRO A 91 17.31 -11.61 8.01
CA PRO A 91 17.12 -10.73 6.87
C PRO A 91 16.68 -11.46 5.59
N GLU A 92 16.74 -12.78 5.53
CA GLU A 92 16.24 -13.56 4.38
C GLU A 92 14.71 -13.72 4.43
N ARG A 93 14.09 -13.50 5.60
CA ARG A 93 12.65 -13.63 5.80
C ARG A 93 11.96 -12.33 6.20
N GLU A 94 12.67 -11.40 6.87
CA GLU A 94 12.05 -10.22 7.48
C GLU A 94 12.06 -8.98 6.56
N THR A 95 12.66 -9.07 5.37
CA THR A 95 12.58 -8.03 4.32
C THR A 95 12.72 -8.64 2.94
N LEU A 96 12.28 -7.91 1.91
CA LEU A 96 12.46 -8.36 0.52
C LEU A 96 13.95 -8.43 0.14
N ASN A 97 14.34 -9.53 -0.48
CA ASN A 97 15.70 -9.75 -0.97
C ASN A 97 15.72 -9.66 -2.49
N ILE A 98 16.18 -8.53 -3.02
CA ILE A 98 16.23 -8.27 -4.45
C ILE A 98 17.32 -9.16 -5.10
N ILE A 99 16.94 -9.83 -6.18
CA ILE A 99 17.87 -10.61 -7.01
C ILE A 99 18.41 -9.69 -8.11
N LEU A 100 19.73 -9.53 -8.13
CA LEU A 100 20.39 -8.73 -9.15
C LEU A 100 20.43 -9.47 -10.50
N THR A 101 20.47 -8.73 -11.57
CA THR A 101 20.80 -9.22 -12.90
C THR A 101 22.27 -9.68 -12.98
N LYS A 102 22.66 -10.41 -14.00
CA LYS A 102 24.03 -10.92 -14.17
C LYS A 102 25.10 -9.82 -14.29
N ASP A 103 24.71 -8.65 -14.77
CA ASP A 103 25.52 -7.44 -14.83
C ASP A 103 25.45 -6.57 -13.57
N GLY A 104 24.65 -6.96 -12.57
CA GLY A 104 24.62 -6.34 -11.23
C GLY A 104 23.56 -5.27 -11.06
N ALA A 105 22.63 -5.10 -12.00
CA ALA A 105 21.51 -4.18 -11.87
C ALA A 105 20.38 -4.77 -11.00
N SER A 106 19.57 -3.93 -10.36
CA SER A 106 18.42 -4.33 -9.54
C SER A 106 17.13 -4.56 -10.34
N TYR A 107 17.12 -4.20 -11.60
CA TYR A 107 16.04 -4.40 -12.56
C TYR A 107 16.60 -4.63 -13.97
N LEU A 108 15.77 -5.14 -14.86
CA LEU A 108 16.07 -5.32 -16.29
C LEU A 108 15.03 -4.54 -17.10
N GLN A 109 15.45 -3.83 -18.13
CA GLN A 109 14.55 -3.40 -19.20
C GLN A 109 14.75 -4.35 -20.38
N ASP A 110 13.67 -4.99 -20.82
CA ASP A 110 13.73 -5.95 -21.93
C ASP A 110 13.69 -5.27 -23.32
N GLU A 111 13.76 -6.07 -24.38
CA GLU A 111 13.76 -5.58 -25.76
C GLU A 111 12.44 -4.90 -26.19
N THR A 112 11.35 -5.13 -25.45
CA THR A 112 10.04 -4.49 -25.67
C THR A 112 9.88 -3.18 -24.93
N GLY A 113 10.82 -2.89 -24.01
CA GLY A 113 10.81 -1.71 -23.14
C GLY A 113 10.22 -1.95 -21.76
N ASP A 114 9.69 -3.15 -21.50
CA ASP A 114 9.11 -3.54 -20.22
C ASP A 114 10.19 -3.65 -19.13
N TYR A 115 9.85 -3.24 -17.90
CA TYR A 115 10.74 -3.29 -16.76
C TYR A 115 10.44 -4.51 -15.87
N TRP A 116 11.51 -5.23 -15.49
CA TRP A 116 11.42 -6.47 -14.74
C TRP A 116 12.31 -6.42 -13.52
N ARG A 117 11.81 -6.98 -12.42
CA ARG A 117 12.57 -7.19 -11.17
C ARG A 117 12.36 -8.58 -10.64
N SER A 118 13.22 -9.00 -9.73
CA SER A 118 13.08 -10.28 -9.05
C SER A 118 13.53 -10.20 -7.61
N TYR A 119 12.90 -11.01 -6.75
CA TYR A 119 13.28 -11.18 -5.35
C TYR A 119 13.02 -12.60 -4.87
N VAL A 120 13.66 -12.93 -3.74
CA VAL A 120 13.49 -14.26 -3.13
C VAL A 120 12.04 -14.41 -2.68
N PHE A 121 11.44 -15.55 -2.99
CA PHE A 121 10.15 -15.92 -2.42
C PHE A 121 10.35 -16.38 -0.97
N ILE A 122 9.50 -15.94 -0.07
CA ILE A 122 9.55 -16.31 1.35
C ILE A 122 8.61 -17.48 1.55
N ASP A 123 9.19 -18.68 1.68
CA ASP A 123 8.44 -19.91 1.91
C ASP A 123 7.83 -19.95 3.33
N ASP A 124 6.83 -20.81 3.54
CA ASP A 124 6.14 -21.01 4.82
C ASP A 124 5.51 -19.72 5.39
N ALA A 125 5.07 -18.84 4.50
CA ALA A 125 4.35 -17.62 4.82
C ALA A 125 3.18 -17.40 3.87
N THR A 126 2.14 -16.72 4.35
CA THR A 126 0.92 -16.40 3.58
C THR A 126 0.47 -14.97 3.84
N CYS A 127 -0.33 -14.42 2.92
CA CYS A 127 -1.06 -13.16 3.12
C CYS A 127 -2.53 -13.46 3.36
N PHE A 128 -3.22 -12.56 4.04
CA PHE A 128 -4.68 -12.56 4.14
C PHE A 128 -5.26 -11.47 3.24
N ASP A 129 -6.31 -11.80 2.49
CA ASP A 129 -6.98 -10.80 1.64
C ASP A 129 -7.96 -9.94 2.45
N LEU A 130 -8.51 -10.48 3.54
CA LEU A 130 -9.49 -9.84 4.41
C LEU A 130 -9.16 -10.08 5.88
N VAL A 131 -9.64 -9.20 6.74
CA VAL A 131 -9.58 -9.37 8.20
C VAL A 131 -10.69 -10.35 8.61
N GLU A 132 -10.33 -11.61 8.82
CA GLU A 132 -11.27 -12.61 9.31
C GLU A 132 -11.32 -12.66 10.85
N LYS A 133 -10.20 -12.35 11.49
CA LYS A 133 -10.06 -12.36 12.95
C LYS A 133 -9.32 -11.09 13.42
N PRO A 134 -9.74 -10.50 14.54
CA PRO A 134 -9.04 -9.36 15.13
C PRO A 134 -7.54 -9.61 15.36
N GLU A 135 -7.15 -10.85 15.67
CA GLU A 135 -5.75 -11.24 15.89
C GLU A 135 -4.89 -11.10 14.62
N ASP A 136 -5.43 -11.42 13.44
CA ASP A 136 -4.72 -11.28 12.17
C ASP A 136 -4.47 -9.80 11.87
N PHE A 137 -5.45 -8.93 12.17
CA PHE A 137 -5.32 -7.49 12.03
C PHE A 137 -4.33 -6.89 13.04
N TYR A 138 -4.32 -7.40 14.28
CA TYR A 138 -3.31 -7.05 15.27
C TYR A 138 -1.90 -7.41 14.80
N ASN A 139 -1.71 -8.62 14.27
CA ASN A 139 -0.40 -9.10 13.81
C ASN A 139 0.10 -8.31 12.58
N SER A 140 -0.80 -7.92 11.66
CA SER A 140 -0.44 -7.02 10.56
C SER A 140 -0.04 -5.64 11.06
N ALA A 141 -0.75 -5.11 12.06
CA ALA A 141 -0.42 -3.83 12.68
C ALA A 141 0.96 -3.84 13.36
N VAL A 142 1.30 -4.93 14.08
CA VAL A 142 2.64 -5.12 14.65
C VAL A 142 3.70 -5.10 13.56
N ALA A 143 3.46 -5.76 12.41
CA ALA A 143 4.41 -5.79 11.31
C ALA A 143 4.61 -4.41 10.66
N PHE A 144 3.54 -3.68 10.36
CA PHE A 144 3.64 -2.31 9.83
C PHE A 144 4.28 -1.34 10.83
N GLY A 145 3.91 -1.45 12.11
CA GLY A 145 4.56 -0.66 13.15
C GLY A 145 6.04 -0.98 13.31
N HIS A 146 6.43 -2.24 13.18
CA HIS A 146 7.85 -2.64 13.20
C HIS A 146 8.61 -2.13 11.97
N PHE A 147 8.00 -2.18 10.79
CA PHE A 147 8.54 -1.57 9.58
C PHE A 147 8.82 -0.07 9.78
N GLN A 148 7.87 0.68 10.35
CA GLN A 148 8.03 2.09 10.69
C GLN A 148 9.13 2.31 11.73
N GLN A 149 9.21 1.46 12.76
CA GLN A 149 10.25 1.52 13.79
C GLN A 149 11.66 1.32 13.22
N LEU A 150 11.84 0.31 12.37
CA LEU A 150 13.13 0.03 11.74
C LEU A 150 13.60 1.18 10.84
N LEU A 151 12.66 1.90 10.21
CA LEU A 151 12.92 3.03 9.31
C LEU A 151 12.89 4.40 10.00
N ALA A 152 12.71 4.46 11.33
CA ALA A 152 12.51 5.70 12.06
C ALA A 152 13.67 6.72 11.91
N ASP A 153 14.89 6.24 11.73
CA ASP A 153 16.12 7.03 11.51
C ASP A 153 16.58 7.03 10.05
N TYR A 154 15.80 6.51 9.11
CA TYR A 154 16.08 6.63 7.69
C TYR A 154 15.83 8.07 7.23
N PRO A 155 16.74 8.71 6.46
CA PRO A 155 16.54 10.07 5.95
C PRO A 155 15.50 10.08 4.81
N ALA A 156 14.21 10.06 5.16
CA ALA A 156 13.09 9.90 4.23
C ALA A 156 13.13 10.86 3.03
N ALA A 157 13.61 12.09 3.22
CA ALA A 157 13.75 13.07 2.15
C ALA A 157 14.75 12.67 1.04
N THR A 158 15.50 11.59 1.21
CA THR A 158 16.40 11.05 0.17
C THR A 158 15.71 10.11 -0.80
N LEU A 159 14.50 9.67 -0.50
CA LEU A 159 13.69 8.87 -1.41
C LEU A 159 13.02 9.73 -2.47
N HIS A 160 12.77 9.14 -3.62
CA HIS A 160 12.01 9.75 -4.70
C HIS A 160 10.50 9.73 -4.40
N GLU A 161 9.81 10.81 -4.70
CA GLU A 161 8.35 10.84 -4.73
C GLU A 161 7.89 10.28 -6.09
N THR A 162 7.74 8.96 -6.18
CA THR A 162 7.43 8.25 -7.43
C THR A 162 6.02 8.49 -7.93
N ILE A 163 5.09 8.83 -7.03
CA ILE A 163 3.74 9.29 -7.33
C ILE A 163 3.55 10.66 -6.67
N LYS A 164 3.60 11.71 -7.47
CA LYS A 164 3.52 13.08 -6.96
C LYS A 164 2.21 13.37 -6.25
N ASN A 165 2.29 14.00 -5.08
CA ASN A 165 1.14 14.38 -4.25
C ASN A 165 0.23 13.19 -3.92
N PHE A 166 0.80 11.99 -3.71
CA PHE A 166 -0.01 10.76 -3.60
C PHE A 166 -1.08 10.86 -2.50
N HIS A 167 -0.69 11.25 -1.29
CA HIS A 167 -1.58 11.47 -0.15
C HIS A 167 -1.68 12.94 0.28
N ASN A 168 -1.57 13.86 -0.66
CA ASN A 168 -1.82 15.28 -0.39
C ASN A 168 -3.33 15.56 -0.47
N THR A 169 -4.00 15.52 0.68
CA THR A 169 -5.46 15.70 0.77
C THR A 169 -5.93 17.07 0.28
N VAL A 170 -5.10 18.11 0.42
CA VAL A 170 -5.37 19.46 -0.10
C VAL A 170 -5.38 19.46 -1.63
N ASP A 171 -4.37 18.85 -2.25
CA ASP A 171 -4.28 18.72 -3.72
C ASP A 171 -5.47 17.88 -4.26
N ARG A 172 -5.83 16.78 -3.57
CA ARG A 172 -6.99 15.97 -3.93
C ARG A 172 -8.29 16.77 -3.84
N PHE A 173 -8.45 17.58 -2.81
CA PHE A 173 -9.62 18.46 -2.67
C PHE A 173 -9.70 19.51 -3.81
N HIS A 174 -8.58 20.14 -4.16
CA HIS A 174 -8.56 21.09 -5.28
C HIS A 174 -8.87 20.41 -6.62
N ASN A 175 -8.33 19.23 -6.89
CA ASN A 175 -8.65 18.46 -8.10
C ASN A 175 -10.14 18.09 -8.15
N PHE A 176 -10.73 17.73 -7.01
CA PHE A 176 -12.16 17.50 -6.89
C PHE A 176 -13.00 18.74 -7.23
N LEU A 177 -12.65 19.91 -6.68
CA LEU A 177 -13.37 21.14 -6.98
C LEU A 177 -13.33 21.47 -8.47
N LYS A 178 -12.18 21.26 -9.11
CA LYS A 178 -12.02 21.43 -10.55
C LYS A 178 -12.92 20.46 -11.33
N ALA A 179 -12.97 19.19 -10.96
CA ALA A 179 -13.84 18.20 -11.61
C ALA A 179 -15.34 18.57 -11.46
N VAL A 180 -15.74 19.11 -10.30
CA VAL A 180 -17.10 19.63 -10.08
C VAL A 180 -17.42 20.83 -10.99
N GLU A 181 -16.47 21.76 -11.15
CA GLU A 181 -16.64 22.95 -11.99
C GLU A 181 -16.70 22.59 -13.48
N GLU A 182 -15.83 21.71 -13.94
CA GLU A 182 -15.76 21.29 -15.34
C GLU A 182 -16.91 20.38 -15.74
N ASP A 183 -17.42 19.55 -14.84
CA ASP A 183 -18.55 18.61 -15.01
C ASP A 183 -18.62 17.98 -16.42
N VAL A 184 -17.48 17.45 -16.88
CA VAL A 184 -17.23 17.03 -18.28
C VAL A 184 -18.22 15.99 -18.82
N VAL A 185 -18.87 15.24 -17.93
CA VAL A 185 -19.89 14.23 -18.28
C VAL A 185 -21.29 14.58 -17.78
N GLY A 186 -21.48 15.74 -17.14
CA GLY A 186 -22.78 16.25 -16.71
C GLY A 186 -23.41 15.53 -15.52
N ARG A 187 -22.60 14.91 -14.66
CA ARG A 187 -23.04 14.11 -13.50
C ARG A 187 -23.11 14.89 -12.19
N ALA A 188 -22.53 16.10 -12.09
CA ALA A 188 -22.46 16.86 -10.85
C ALA A 188 -23.85 17.16 -10.25
N LYS A 189 -24.86 17.39 -11.09
CA LYS A 189 -26.25 17.63 -10.66
C LYS A 189 -26.87 16.46 -9.89
N ASP A 190 -26.42 15.22 -10.15
CA ASP A 190 -27.01 14.00 -9.61
C ASP A 190 -26.34 13.58 -8.27
N VAL A 191 -25.20 14.23 -7.90
CA VAL A 191 -24.36 13.91 -6.72
C VAL A 191 -24.12 15.13 -5.83
N GLN A 192 -25.08 16.05 -5.75
CA GLN A 192 -24.95 17.28 -4.96
C GLN A 192 -24.74 17.02 -3.47
N ALA A 193 -25.35 15.96 -2.92
CA ALA A 193 -25.17 15.61 -1.52
C ALA A 193 -23.73 15.19 -1.21
N GLU A 194 -23.10 14.41 -2.09
CA GLU A 194 -21.71 13.97 -2.00
C GLU A 194 -20.75 15.16 -2.19
N ILE A 195 -21.06 16.07 -3.12
CA ILE A 195 -20.27 17.28 -3.33
C ILE A 195 -20.26 18.17 -2.08
N GLU A 196 -21.42 18.43 -1.48
CA GLU A 196 -21.53 19.23 -0.26
C GLU A 196 -20.90 18.52 0.94
N PHE A 197 -20.96 17.18 1.00
CA PHE A 197 -20.26 16.40 2.02
C PHE A 197 -18.75 16.64 2.00
N VAL A 198 -18.14 16.62 0.82
CA VAL A 198 -16.69 16.86 0.65
C VAL A 198 -16.36 18.33 0.96
N LYS A 199 -17.10 19.29 0.42
CA LYS A 199 -16.88 20.72 0.64
C LYS A 199 -16.93 21.11 2.14
N ALA A 200 -17.86 20.50 2.89
CA ALA A 200 -17.98 20.75 4.33
C ALA A 200 -16.73 20.29 5.13
N ARG A 201 -15.84 19.51 4.52
CA ARG A 201 -14.62 18.95 5.15
C ARG A 201 -13.32 19.52 4.59
N GLU A 202 -13.39 20.66 3.89
CA GLU A 202 -12.21 21.37 3.38
C GLU A 202 -11.16 21.60 4.48
N ALA A 203 -11.58 22.12 5.65
CA ALA A 203 -10.68 22.37 6.76
C ALA A 203 -9.95 21.10 7.26
N ASP A 204 -10.62 19.96 7.24
CA ASP A 204 -10.02 18.69 7.65
C ASP A 204 -8.89 18.27 6.71
N CYS A 205 -9.04 18.52 5.40
CA CYS A 205 -8.02 18.18 4.39
C CYS A 205 -6.68 18.87 4.65
N HIS A 206 -6.66 19.99 5.37
CA HIS A 206 -5.45 20.73 5.69
C HIS A 206 -4.70 20.22 6.91
N ILE A 207 -5.35 19.53 7.86
CA ILE A 207 -4.83 19.26 9.20
C ILE A 207 -3.46 18.57 9.17
N ILE A 208 -3.31 17.47 8.44
CA ILE A 208 -2.04 16.74 8.40
C ILE A 208 -1.01 17.45 7.51
N CYS A 209 -1.46 18.03 6.38
CA CYS A 209 -0.59 18.78 5.48
C CYS A 209 0.03 20.01 6.19
N ASP A 210 -0.77 20.74 6.95
CA ASP A 210 -0.31 21.91 7.71
C ASP A 210 0.59 21.49 8.88
N ALA A 211 0.29 20.40 9.58
CA ALA A 211 1.13 19.87 10.66
C ALA A 211 2.54 19.49 10.13
N LEU A 212 2.63 18.90 8.93
CA LEU A 212 3.91 18.65 8.26
C LEU A 212 4.61 19.96 7.89
N ALA A 213 3.90 20.89 7.25
CA ALA A 213 4.46 22.17 6.80
C ALA A 213 4.98 23.03 7.97
N ASN A 214 4.31 22.95 9.13
CA ASN A 214 4.70 23.64 10.36
C ASN A 214 5.80 22.91 11.15
N GLY A 215 6.20 21.70 10.75
CA GLY A 215 7.21 20.90 11.45
C GLY A 215 6.71 20.27 12.75
N GLU A 216 5.39 20.16 12.95
CA GLU A 216 4.77 19.52 14.12
C GLU A 216 4.90 18.00 14.09
N ILE A 217 4.87 17.42 12.89
CA ILE A 217 5.10 16.00 12.63
C ILE A 217 6.20 15.83 11.59
N PRO A 218 7.09 14.83 11.74
CA PRO A 218 8.22 14.64 10.83
C PRO A 218 7.81 13.88 9.56
N LEU A 219 8.58 14.08 8.49
CA LEU A 219 8.56 13.23 7.33
C LEU A 219 9.15 11.86 7.66
N ARG A 220 8.49 10.80 7.25
CA ARG A 220 8.88 9.39 7.45
C ARG A 220 9.01 8.67 6.10
N VAL A 221 9.60 7.49 6.13
CA VAL A 221 9.42 6.52 5.06
C VAL A 221 8.07 5.86 5.24
N THR A 222 7.21 5.89 4.24
CA THR A 222 5.87 5.30 4.28
C THR A 222 5.71 4.26 3.19
N HIS A 223 4.91 3.24 3.48
CA HIS A 223 4.55 2.21 2.53
C HIS A 223 3.48 2.69 1.53
N ASN A 224 2.49 3.45 2.03
CA ASN A 224 1.39 4.09 1.29
C ASN A 224 0.37 3.13 0.61
N ASP A 225 0.46 1.83 0.88
CA ASP A 225 -0.55 0.83 0.51
C ASP A 225 -0.56 -0.29 1.57
N THR A 226 -1.00 0.05 2.80
CA THR A 226 -0.87 -0.80 3.99
C THR A 226 -2.06 -1.71 4.21
N LYS A 227 -2.50 -2.37 3.15
CA LYS A 227 -3.51 -3.42 3.24
C LYS A 227 -2.97 -4.66 3.93
N ILE A 228 -3.85 -5.43 4.57
CA ILE A 228 -3.48 -6.67 5.27
C ILE A 228 -2.77 -7.68 4.37
N ASN A 229 -3.09 -7.70 3.07
CA ASN A 229 -2.45 -8.60 2.10
C ASN A 229 -1.01 -8.20 1.72
N ASN A 230 -0.53 -7.04 2.19
CA ASN A 230 0.86 -6.61 2.04
C ASN A 230 1.74 -6.96 3.25
N VAL A 231 1.27 -7.86 4.11
CA VAL A 231 2.05 -8.48 5.20
C VAL A 231 2.07 -9.97 5.02
N LEU A 232 3.28 -10.55 4.99
CA LEU A 232 3.46 -11.99 5.08
C LEU A 232 3.36 -12.43 6.54
N ILE A 233 2.49 -13.40 6.78
CA ILE A 233 2.28 -14.04 8.09
C ILE A 233 2.98 -15.39 8.09
N ASP A 234 3.85 -15.61 9.04
CA ASP A 234 4.58 -16.88 9.21
C ASP A 234 3.63 -18.01 9.61
N ALA A 235 3.63 -19.10 8.85
CA ALA A 235 2.69 -20.20 9.04
C ALA A 235 2.86 -20.94 10.37
N ALA A 236 4.05 -20.92 10.96
CA ALA A 236 4.34 -21.62 12.22
C ALA A 236 3.94 -20.80 13.45
N THR A 237 4.09 -19.47 13.39
CA THR A 237 3.91 -18.59 14.54
C THR A 237 2.67 -17.73 14.48
N GLY A 238 2.06 -17.57 13.30
CA GLY A 238 0.94 -16.65 13.05
C GLY A 238 1.31 -15.18 13.14
N LYS A 239 2.60 -14.83 13.16
CA LYS A 239 3.09 -13.45 13.27
C LYS A 239 3.43 -12.86 11.91
N GLY A 240 3.25 -11.55 11.78
CA GLY A 240 3.77 -10.82 10.62
C GLY A 240 5.30 -10.85 10.59
N ILE A 241 5.88 -11.25 9.44
CA ILE A 241 7.33 -11.39 9.27
C ILE A 241 7.92 -10.45 8.24
N CYS A 242 7.20 -10.12 7.18
CA CYS A 242 7.72 -9.28 6.12
C CYS A 242 6.62 -8.39 5.54
N VAL A 243 6.92 -7.11 5.40
CA VAL A 243 6.09 -6.17 4.62
C VAL A 243 6.54 -6.28 3.16
N ILE A 244 5.58 -6.50 2.26
CA ILE A 244 5.80 -6.70 0.83
C ILE A 244 5.11 -5.63 0.00
N ASP A 245 5.28 -5.66 -1.33
CA ASP A 245 4.71 -4.69 -2.27
C ASP A 245 5.16 -3.24 -2.00
N LEU A 246 6.48 -3.04 -2.05
CA LEU A 246 7.12 -1.75 -1.74
C LEU A 246 7.07 -0.74 -2.91
N ASP A 247 6.17 -0.88 -3.86
CA ASP A 247 6.11 -0.03 -5.07
C ASP A 247 5.73 1.42 -4.76
N THR A 248 5.02 1.63 -3.69
CA THR A 248 4.57 2.94 -3.22
C THR A 248 5.42 3.50 -2.07
N VAL A 249 6.56 2.86 -1.77
CA VAL A 249 7.47 3.36 -0.71
C VAL A 249 8.06 4.71 -1.11
N MET A 250 7.68 5.74 -0.36
CA MET A 250 8.01 7.14 -0.62
C MET A 250 8.16 7.92 0.69
N PRO A 251 8.64 9.18 0.65
CA PRO A 251 8.50 10.09 1.78
C PRO A 251 7.01 10.35 2.06
N GLY A 252 6.60 10.25 3.32
CA GLY A 252 5.22 10.48 3.73
C GLY A 252 5.09 10.64 5.24
N LEU A 253 3.92 10.34 5.77
CA LEU A 253 3.60 10.45 7.19
C LEU A 253 3.10 9.12 7.74
N SER A 254 3.48 8.76 8.96
CA SER A 254 2.99 7.54 9.63
C SER A 254 1.45 7.47 9.66
N ALA A 255 0.80 8.63 9.67
CA ALA A 255 -0.65 8.75 9.60
C ALA A 255 -1.26 8.18 8.31
N TYR A 256 -0.52 8.22 7.18
CA TYR A 256 -1.00 7.66 5.91
C TYR A 256 -1.05 6.14 5.97
N ASP A 257 0.04 5.50 6.41
CA ASP A 257 0.12 4.04 6.55
C ASP A 257 -0.92 3.52 7.55
N PHE A 258 -0.99 4.14 8.73
CA PHE A 258 -2.00 3.79 9.72
C PHE A 258 -3.43 3.96 9.16
N GLY A 259 -3.68 5.09 8.52
CA GLY A 259 -4.99 5.44 7.98
C GLY A 259 -5.46 4.50 6.87
N ASP A 260 -4.57 4.12 5.95
CA ASP A 260 -4.92 3.20 4.87
C ASP A 260 -5.24 1.79 5.38
N SER A 261 -4.50 1.30 6.39
CA SER A 261 -4.83 0.05 7.07
C SER A 261 -6.21 0.09 7.73
N ILE A 262 -6.54 1.20 8.42
CA ILE A 262 -7.86 1.36 9.06
C ILE A 262 -8.97 1.42 8.02
N ARG A 263 -8.78 2.18 6.94
CA ARG A 263 -9.73 2.30 5.85
C ARG A 263 -10.10 0.94 5.25
N THR A 264 -9.13 0.06 5.09
CA THR A 264 -9.32 -1.25 4.45
C THR A 264 -9.71 -2.36 5.42
N GLY A 265 -9.34 -2.27 6.70
CA GLY A 265 -9.45 -3.38 7.65
C GLY A 265 -10.41 -3.16 8.81
N ALA A 266 -10.78 -1.91 9.16
CA ALA A 266 -11.67 -1.63 10.29
C ALA A 266 -13.11 -1.38 9.83
N ASN A 267 -13.62 -2.22 8.94
CA ASN A 267 -15.00 -2.20 8.46
C ASN A 267 -15.44 -3.61 8.08
N ASP A 268 -16.74 -3.80 7.89
CA ASP A 268 -17.37 -5.10 7.62
C ASP A 268 -17.98 -5.22 6.22
N CYS A 269 -17.65 -4.32 5.30
CA CYS A 269 -18.27 -4.26 3.98
C CYS A 269 -17.24 -4.29 2.84
N ALA A 270 -17.73 -4.61 1.65
CA ALA A 270 -16.95 -4.39 0.42
C ALA A 270 -16.77 -2.90 0.15
N GLU A 271 -15.66 -2.53 -0.51
CA GLU A 271 -15.35 -1.13 -0.85
C GLU A 271 -16.43 -0.47 -1.73
N ASP A 272 -17.16 -1.28 -2.49
CA ASP A 272 -18.21 -0.87 -3.45
C ASP A 272 -19.62 -1.28 -3.02
N GLU A 273 -19.89 -1.45 -1.70
CA GLU A 273 -21.21 -1.81 -1.18
C GLU A 273 -22.25 -0.74 -1.53
N PRO A 274 -23.26 -1.06 -2.38
CA PRO A 274 -24.25 -0.08 -2.79
C PRO A 274 -25.26 0.24 -1.69
N ASP A 275 -25.49 -0.66 -0.75
CA ASP A 275 -26.41 -0.48 0.39
C ASP A 275 -25.66 0.11 1.59
N GLN A 276 -25.70 1.43 1.72
CA GLN A 276 -25.01 2.17 2.76
C GLN A 276 -25.41 1.78 4.19
N SER A 277 -26.57 1.13 4.36
CA SER A 277 -27.01 0.63 5.67
C SER A 277 -26.24 -0.58 6.17
N LYS A 278 -25.42 -1.19 5.28
CA LYS A 278 -24.54 -2.32 5.60
C LYS A 278 -23.08 -1.90 5.84
N VAL A 279 -22.79 -0.62 5.69
CA VAL A 279 -21.44 -0.08 5.87
C VAL A 279 -21.24 0.32 7.33
N HIS A 280 -20.32 -0.34 8.05
CA HIS A 280 -20.08 -0.03 9.45
C HIS A 280 -18.58 0.10 9.72
N PHE A 281 -18.20 1.19 10.37
CA PHE A 281 -16.88 1.37 10.95
C PHE A 281 -16.79 0.60 12.27
N ASP A 282 -15.79 -0.26 12.39
CA ASP A 282 -15.57 -1.06 13.61
C ASP A 282 -14.51 -0.40 14.50
N LEU A 283 -14.95 0.31 15.55
CA LEU A 283 -14.07 0.95 16.53
C LEU A 283 -13.24 -0.07 17.31
N HIS A 284 -13.73 -1.31 17.49
CA HIS A 284 -12.94 -2.35 18.16
C HIS A 284 -11.77 -2.79 17.28
N LEU A 285 -11.97 -3.00 15.97
CA LEU A 285 -10.88 -3.30 15.05
C LEU A 285 -9.89 -2.13 14.95
N TYR A 286 -10.37 -0.88 14.98
CA TYR A 286 -9.50 0.30 15.08
C TYR A 286 -8.60 0.22 16.33
N GLU A 287 -9.17 -0.07 17.50
CA GLU A 287 -8.43 -0.21 18.76
C GLU A 287 -7.41 -1.37 18.69
N VAL A 288 -7.80 -2.51 18.13
CA VAL A 288 -6.94 -3.68 17.94
C VAL A 288 -5.73 -3.33 17.07
N PHE A 289 -5.95 -2.67 15.95
CA PHE A 289 -4.88 -2.24 15.06
C PHE A 289 -3.98 -1.19 15.73
N ALA A 290 -4.56 -0.18 16.38
CA ALA A 290 -3.82 0.87 17.08
C ALA A 290 -2.89 0.29 18.15
N LYS A 291 -3.38 -0.66 18.96
CA LYS A 291 -2.56 -1.37 19.97
C LYS A 291 -1.40 -2.14 19.34
N GLY A 292 -1.65 -2.87 18.25
CA GLY A 292 -0.60 -3.60 17.53
C GLY A 292 0.46 -2.66 16.96
N TYR A 293 0.04 -1.62 16.23
CA TYR A 293 0.92 -0.65 15.58
C TYR A 293 1.78 0.12 16.61
N LEU A 294 1.16 0.65 17.66
CA LEU A 294 1.84 1.41 18.70
C LEU A 294 2.73 0.55 19.58
N SER A 295 2.51 -0.76 19.67
CA SER A 295 3.37 -1.68 20.43
C SER A 295 4.81 -1.70 19.89
N THR A 296 4.99 -1.40 18.62
CA THR A 296 6.29 -1.37 17.93
C THR A 296 6.69 0.05 17.52
N ALA A 297 5.86 0.79 16.79
CA ALA A 297 6.16 2.15 16.33
C ALA A 297 6.10 3.22 17.44
N GLY A 298 5.27 3.02 18.46
CA GLY A 298 4.90 4.06 19.42
C GLY A 298 6.04 4.69 20.20
N ALA A 299 7.12 3.95 20.45
CA ALA A 299 8.31 4.47 21.12
C ALA A 299 9.11 5.50 20.29
N SER A 300 9.01 5.44 18.97
CA SER A 300 9.68 6.35 18.03
C SER A 300 8.82 7.54 17.62
N MET A 301 7.57 7.62 18.09
CA MET A 301 6.58 8.62 17.72
C MET A 301 6.44 9.70 18.78
N SER A 302 6.37 10.97 18.36
CA SER A 302 6.00 12.08 19.21
C SER A 302 4.50 12.04 19.59
N PRO A 303 4.06 12.76 20.64
CA PRO A 303 2.63 12.87 20.94
C PRO A 303 1.80 13.46 19.78
N ALA A 304 2.38 14.37 18.98
CA ALA A 304 1.72 14.94 17.81
C ALA A 304 1.54 13.90 16.72
N GLU A 305 2.58 13.07 16.44
CA GLU A 305 2.46 11.97 15.51
C GLU A 305 1.41 10.94 15.92
N LYS A 306 1.35 10.57 17.21
CA LYS A 306 0.32 9.65 17.71
C LYS A 306 -1.08 10.18 17.48
N LYS A 307 -1.34 11.46 17.82
CA LYS A 307 -2.63 12.10 17.55
C LYS A 307 -2.97 12.15 16.05
N SER A 308 -1.94 12.35 15.20
CA SER A 308 -2.14 12.36 13.74
C SER A 308 -2.63 11.01 13.19
N LEU A 309 -2.46 9.88 13.90
CA LEU A 309 -2.95 8.57 13.46
C LEU A 309 -4.48 8.54 13.35
N ALA A 310 -5.20 9.12 14.32
CA ALA A 310 -6.66 9.20 14.25
C ALA A 310 -7.12 10.08 13.08
N TRP A 311 -6.43 11.20 12.83
CA TRP A 311 -6.66 12.01 11.64
C TRP A 311 -6.32 11.26 10.36
N GLY A 312 -5.25 10.46 10.36
CA GLY A 312 -4.88 9.60 9.23
C GLY A 312 -6.00 8.65 8.84
N ALA A 313 -6.61 7.96 9.81
CA ALA A 313 -7.74 7.06 9.57
C ALA A 313 -8.90 7.79 8.86
N LYS A 314 -9.31 8.94 9.39
CA LYS A 314 -10.39 9.75 8.79
C LYS A 314 -10.00 10.29 7.41
N LEU A 315 -8.78 10.84 7.28
CA LEU A 315 -8.36 11.53 6.06
C LEU A 315 -8.02 10.58 4.92
N MET A 316 -7.43 9.41 5.16
CA MET A 316 -7.20 8.42 4.10
C MET A 316 -8.53 7.87 3.57
N THR A 317 -9.52 7.68 4.45
CA THR A 317 -10.87 7.28 4.06
C THR A 317 -11.55 8.39 3.25
N LEU A 318 -11.50 9.65 3.72
CA LEU A 318 -12.06 10.80 3.01
C LEU A 318 -11.39 11.00 1.65
N GLU A 319 -10.05 10.95 1.59
CA GLU A 319 -9.27 11.10 0.35
C GLU A 319 -9.65 10.05 -0.69
N CYS A 320 -9.77 8.79 -0.26
CA CYS A 320 -10.16 7.72 -1.16
C CYS A 320 -11.56 7.97 -1.75
N GLY A 321 -12.52 8.38 -0.91
CA GLY A 321 -13.85 8.78 -1.35
C GLY A 321 -13.84 9.98 -2.30
N ILE A 322 -13.02 11.01 -2.03
CA ILE A 322 -12.83 12.16 -2.93
C ILE A 322 -12.29 11.70 -4.28
N ARG A 323 -11.30 10.81 -4.31
CA ARG A 323 -10.71 10.30 -5.55
C ARG A 323 -11.72 9.51 -6.38
N PHE A 324 -12.54 8.65 -5.77
CA PHE A 324 -13.61 7.93 -6.45
C PHE A 324 -14.67 8.88 -7.02
N LEU A 325 -15.09 9.89 -6.24
CA LEU A 325 -16.07 10.87 -6.71
C LEU A 325 -15.50 11.75 -7.82
N THR A 326 -14.23 12.13 -7.75
CA THR A 326 -13.53 12.88 -8.80
C THR A 326 -13.53 12.11 -10.12
N ASP A 327 -13.09 10.84 -10.08
CA ASP A 327 -13.06 9.98 -11.26
C ASP A 327 -14.47 9.74 -11.84
N TYR A 328 -15.49 9.59 -10.98
CA TYR A 328 -16.88 9.51 -11.40
C TYR A 328 -17.33 10.77 -12.18
N LEU A 329 -16.95 11.95 -11.68
CA LEU A 329 -17.26 13.24 -12.34
C LEU A 329 -16.48 13.44 -13.64
N GLU A 330 -15.29 12.85 -13.73
CA GLU A 330 -14.43 12.89 -14.93
C GLU A 330 -14.78 11.82 -15.96
N GLY A 331 -15.65 10.84 -15.64
CA GLY A 331 -16.14 9.82 -16.58
C GLY A 331 -15.55 8.42 -16.40
N ASP A 332 -15.04 8.09 -15.20
CA ASP A 332 -14.55 6.75 -14.82
C ASP A 332 -13.33 6.30 -15.65
N HIS A 333 -12.29 7.13 -15.68
CA HIS A 333 -11.09 6.87 -16.47
C HIS A 333 -9.89 6.33 -15.67
N TYR A 334 -9.84 6.64 -14.39
CA TYR A 334 -8.69 6.28 -13.53
C TYR A 334 -8.84 4.90 -12.89
N PHE A 335 -9.97 4.66 -12.23
CA PHE A 335 -10.25 3.39 -11.58
C PHE A 335 -10.99 2.42 -12.52
N HIS A 336 -10.60 1.15 -12.49
CA HIS A 336 -11.34 0.12 -13.22
C HIS A 336 -12.77 -0.01 -12.66
N THR A 337 -13.77 0.13 -13.51
CA THR A 337 -15.18 -0.01 -13.16
C THR A 337 -15.78 -1.24 -13.83
N ALA A 338 -16.51 -2.06 -13.05
CA ALA A 338 -17.19 -3.26 -13.53
C ALA A 338 -18.66 -3.02 -13.92
N ARG A 339 -19.24 -1.86 -13.50
CA ARG A 339 -20.65 -1.52 -13.69
C ARG A 339 -20.83 -0.01 -13.68
N PRO A 340 -21.98 0.51 -14.18
CA PRO A 340 -22.34 1.90 -13.97
C PRO A 340 -22.36 2.28 -12.48
N ASP A 341 -22.02 3.53 -12.17
CA ASP A 341 -21.99 4.10 -10.81
C ASP A 341 -21.05 3.38 -9.82
N HIS A 342 -20.16 2.50 -10.30
CA HIS A 342 -19.24 1.75 -9.44
C HIS A 342 -18.38 2.67 -8.56
N ASN A 343 -17.78 3.73 -9.13
CA ASN A 343 -17.01 4.71 -8.38
C ASN A 343 -17.89 5.57 -7.44
N LEU A 344 -19.14 5.80 -7.80
CA LEU A 344 -20.06 6.51 -6.91
C LEU A 344 -20.41 5.67 -5.68
N ASP A 345 -20.65 4.36 -5.83
CA ASP A 345 -20.89 3.46 -4.71
C ASP A 345 -19.66 3.39 -3.80
N ARG A 346 -18.46 3.27 -4.38
CA ARG A 346 -17.19 3.33 -3.64
C ARG A 346 -17.05 4.64 -2.86
N ALA A 347 -17.33 5.79 -3.48
CA ALA A 347 -17.28 7.08 -2.80
C ALA A 347 -18.26 7.15 -1.62
N ARG A 348 -19.49 6.67 -1.79
CA ARG A 348 -20.52 6.64 -0.76
C ARG A 348 -20.13 5.75 0.42
N THR A 349 -19.53 4.58 0.16
CA THR A 349 -19.00 3.69 1.18
C THR A 349 -17.96 4.42 2.03
N GLN A 350 -16.97 5.06 1.41
CA GLN A 350 -15.95 5.84 2.12
C GLN A 350 -16.57 6.99 2.94
N PHE A 351 -17.50 7.75 2.37
CA PHE A 351 -18.16 8.86 3.08
C PHE A 351 -19.03 8.38 4.25
N THR A 352 -19.60 7.19 4.16
CA THR A 352 -20.34 6.60 5.27
C THR A 352 -19.41 6.22 6.41
N LEU A 353 -18.25 5.61 6.12
CA LEU A 353 -17.21 5.34 7.13
C LEU A 353 -16.70 6.63 7.77
N VAL A 354 -16.45 7.68 7.00
CA VAL A 354 -16.01 8.99 7.53
C VAL A 354 -17.04 9.56 8.53
N ARG A 355 -18.35 9.54 8.21
CA ARG A 355 -19.40 9.98 9.14
C ARG A 355 -19.37 9.22 10.46
N GLN A 356 -19.23 7.91 10.39
CA GLN A 356 -19.19 7.06 11.59
C GLN A 356 -17.90 7.27 12.39
N MET A 357 -16.76 7.50 11.75
CA MET A 357 -15.53 7.90 12.42
C MET A 357 -15.70 9.25 13.15
N GLU A 358 -16.41 10.21 12.56
CA GLU A 358 -16.69 11.51 13.20
C GLU A 358 -17.53 11.37 14.45
N GLU A 359 -18.48 10.44 14.51
CA GLU A 359 -19.32 10.18 15.69
C GLU A 359 -18.51 9.65 16.89
N VAL A 360 -17.40 8.96 16.63
CA VAL A 360 -16.53 8.35 17.67
C VAL A 360 -15.12 8.94 17.71
N PHE A 361 -14.91 10.11 17.08
CA PHE A 361 -13.57 10.65 16.85
C PHE A 361 -12.78 10.90 18.13
N ASP A 362 -13.43 11.38 19.19
CA ASP A 362 -12.79 11.59 20.50
C ASP A 362 -12.28 10.28 21.09
N GLN A 363 -13.03 9.17 20.93
CA GLN A 363 -12.58 7.83 21.35
C GLN A 363 -11.39 7.35 20.50
N MET A 364 -11.39 7.63 19.19
CA MET A 364 -10.26 7.32 18.31
C MET A 364 -8.99 8.06 18.75
N LEU A 365 -9.10 9.33 19.16
CA LEU A 365 -7.98 10.12 19.69
C LEU A 365 -7.46 9.57 21.04
N GLU A 366 -8.35 9.15 21.94
CA GLU A 366 -7.97 8.54 23.22
C GLU A 366 -7.19 7.24 23.04
N ILE A 367 -7.61 6.40 22.07
CA ILE A 367 -6.99 5.10 21.80
C ILE A 367 -5.52 5.26 21.35
N VAL A 368 -5.19 6.30 20.58
CA VAL A 368 -3.83 6.50 20.04
C VAL A 368 -2.95 7.43 20.89
N SER A 369 -3.45 7.99 21.98
CA SER A 369 -2.77 9.02 22.81
C SER A 369 -1.78 8.45 23.87
#